data_41a5bfbbebc99359c80157f252c5830d
#
_entry.id   41a5bfbbebc99359c80157f252c5830d
#
_cell.length_a   1.000
_cell.length_b   1.000
_cell.length_c   1.000
_cell.angle_alpha   90.00
_cell.angle_beta   90.00
_cell.angle_gamma   90.00
#
_symmetry.space_group_name_H-M   'P 1'
#
loop_
_entity.id
_entity.type
_entity.pdbx_description
1 polymer ?
#
loop_
_entity_poly.entity_id
_entity_poly.type
_entity_poly.pdbx_seq_one_letter_code
_entity_poly.pdbx_strand_id
1 'polypeptide(L)'
;MLENGVSDFEARSLTMHSTQNSQQNRNVAKSLSRTTVGPQLSNLGMEDVPLSFTNKKLGSNIEKSVKDLQRCTVSLARYQVLVKEEVDASIKKMKQAFAELQSCSMDREVALLAEMDKVKSEATEILLSCQKKAKLLKKMTDVPVRMSEEQLVELRADIKNFVSERKYDEDLGRVAQFTCDIETLKKNIDSFGQVSHPKNS
;
A
#
# COMPACT_ATOMS: atom_id res chain seq x y z
N MET A 1 49.75 4.93 11.52
CA MET A 1 48.91 6.05 11.01
C MET A 1 48.25 5.58 9.74
N LEU A 2 47.06 5.06 9.84
CA LEU A 2 46.12 4.92 8.74
C LEU A 2 44.72 5.01 9.37
N GLU A 3 44.01 6.02 8.96
CA GLU A 3 42.78 6.54 9.53
C GLU A 3 41.59 5.62 9.28
N ASN A 4 40.77 5.49 10.31
CA ASN A 4 39.45 4.88 10.31
C ASN A 4 38.47 5.73 9.51
N GLY A 5 38.04 5.24 8.36
CA GLY A 5 36.86 5.76 7.66
C GLY A 5 35.61 5.00 8.12
N VAL A 6 35.00 5.46 9.20
CA VAL A 6 33.64 5.07 9.58
C VAL A 6 32.71 5.91 8.74
N SER A 7 32.06 5.31 7.73
CA SER A 7 30.99 5.97 6.99
C SER A 7 29.72 5.85 7.78
N ASP A 8 29.29 6.98 8.35
CA ASP A 8 27.98 7.20 8.95
C ASP A 8 26.91 7.03 7.88
N PHE A 9 26.18 5.94 7.96
CA PHE A 9 24.94 5.77 7.23
C PHE A 9 23.84 6.44 8.05
N GLU A 10 23.62 7.72 7.76
CA GLU A 10 22.51 8.52 8.30
C GLU A 10 21.18 7.84 8.04
N ALA A 11 20.56 7.35 9.10
CA ALA A 11 19.16 6.95 9.12
C ALA A 11 18.30 8.19 8.88
N ARG A 12 17.89 8.43 7.63
CA ARG A 12 16.83 9.40 7.32
C ARG A 12 15.50 8.81 7.78
N SER A 13 15.16 9.15 9.00
CA SER A 13 13.80 9.08 9.52
C SER A 13 12.90 9.95 8.64
N LEU A 14 12.09 9.31 7.81
CA LEU A 14 10.97 9.96 7.13
C LEU A 14 9.87 10.23 8.15
N THR A 15 9.97 11.38 8.80
CA THR A 15 8.88 11.96 9.59
C THR A 15 7.76 12.33 8.61
N MET A 16 6.77 11.49 8.50
CA MET A 16 5.49 11.83 7.88
C MET A 16 4.84 12.90 8.72
N HIS A 17 4.93 14.15 8.27
CA HIS A 17 4.10 15.23 8.78
C HIS A 17 2.64 14.93 8.43
N SER A 18 1.92 14.42 9.42
CA SER A 18 0.46 14.44 9.44
C SER A 18 0.02 15.90 9.52
N THR A 19 -0.23 16.51 8.39
CA THR A 19 -0.88 17.81 8.34
C THR A 19 -2.36 17.60 8.65
N GLN A 20 -2.70 17.81 9.93
CA GLN A 20 -4.07 18.00 10.36
C GLN A 20 -4.57 19.29 9.70
N ASN A 21 -5.30 19.16 8.61
CA ASN A 21 -6.06 20.24 8.04
C ASN A 21 -7.44 20.29 8.72
N SER A 22 -7.44 20.76 9.98
CA SER A 22 -8.62 21.21 10.68
C SER A 22 -8.93 22.63 10.26
N GLN A 23 -9.49 22.84 9.09
CA GLN A 23 -10.14 24.08 8.72
C GLN A 23 -11.60 23.83 8.53
N GLN A 24 -12.36 24.12 9.60
CA GLN A 24 -13.26 25.28 9.62
C GLN A 24 -14.14 25.37 8.36
N ASN A 25 -15.18 24.53 8.33
CA ASN A 25 -16.36 24.85 7.53
C ASN A 25 -17.43 25.45 8.48
N ARG A 26 -17.10 26.62 9.02
CA ARG A 26 -18.08 27.57 9.58
C ARG A 26 -18.25 28.68 8.57
N ASN A 27 -19.52 29.00 8.25
CA ASN A 27 -19.99 30.14 7.49
C ASN A 27 -20.16 29.95 5.97
N VAL A 28 -21.17 29.17 5.55
CA VAL A 28 -22.03 29.55 4.43
C VAL A 28 -23.48 29.30 4.82
N ALA A 29 -23.93 30.02 5.79
CA ALA A 29 -25.34 30.11 6.13
C ALA A 29 -25.64 31.58 6.46
N LYS A 30 -25.51 32.47 5.47
CA LYS A 30 -26.10 33.83 5.51
C LYS A 30 -25.88 34.48 4.16
N SER A 31 -26.82 34.39 3.29
CA SER A 31 -27.40 35.45 2.49
C SER A 31 -28.32 34.84 1.41
N LEU A 32 -29.45 34.38 1.83
CA LEU A 32 -30.62 34.45 0.94
C LEU A 32 -31.33 35.71 1.37
N SER A 33 -30.89 36.79 0.77
CA SER A 33 -31.57 38.07 0.83
C SER A 33 -32.99 37.89 0.33
N ARG A 34 -33.88 38.10 1.25
CA ARG A 34 -35.32 38.26 1.14
C ARG A 34 -35.61 39.42 0.19
N THR A 35 -35.76 39.11 -1.09
CA THR A 35 -36.37 40.07 -2.02
C THR A 35 -37.90 39.84 -1.93
N THR A 36 -38.48 40.53 -1.01
CA THR A 36 -39.91 40.74 -0.92
C THR A 36 -40.31 41.69 -2.07
N VAL A 37 -40.65 41.13 -3.20
CA VAL A 37 -41.51 41.85 -4.15
C VAL A 37 -42.94 41.36 -3.88
N GLY A 38 -43.62 42.07 -3.03
CA GLY A 38 -45.05 41.95 -2.90
C GLY A 38 -45.73 42.52 -4.14
N PRO A 39 -46.55 41.75 -4.82
CA PRO A 39 -47.53 42.38 -5.68
C PRO A 39 -48.62 42.94 -4.76
N GLN A 40 -48.79 44.24 -4.77
CA GLN A 40 -50.02 44.89 -4.32
C GLN A 40 -51.14 44.31 -5.17
N LEU A 41 -51.87 43.32 -4.68
CA LEU A 41 -53.19 43.03 -5.18
C LEU A 41 -54.14 44.05 -4.58
N SER A 42 -54.42 45.06 -5.35
CA SER A 42 -55.54 45.94 -5.16
C SER A 42 -56.81 45.10 -4.97
N ASN A 43 -57.52 45.44 -3.92
CA ASN A 43 -58.81 44.97 -3.49
C ASN A 43 -59.83 44.92 -4.65
N LEU A 44 -59.90 43.79 -5.32
CA LEU A 44 -61.04 43.47 -6.21
C LEU A 44 -61.95 42.55 -5.40
N GLY A 45 -63.16 43.02 -5.19
CA GLY A 45 -64.23 42.33 -4.49
C GLY A 45 -64.35 40.89 -4.95
N MET A 46 -64.14 40.02 -4.01
CA MET A 46 -64.26 38.57 -4.21
C MET A 46 -65.73 38.27 -4.11
N GLU A 47 -66.47 38.42 -5.27
CA GLU A 47 -67.77 37.77 -5.44
C GLU A 47 -67.52 36.28 -5.30
N ASP A 48 -68.28 35.61 -4.44
CA ASP A 48 -68.31 34.15 -4.29
C ASP A 48 -68.82 33.52 -5.62
N VAL A 49 -67.91 33.35 -6.57
CA VAL A 49 -68.14 32.54 -7.73
C VAL A 49 -68.09 31.09 -7.28
N PRO A 50 -69.15 30.31 -7.35
CA PRO A 50 -69.15 28.91 -6.96
C PRO A 50 -68.15 28.20 -7.83
N LEU A 51 -67.08 27.72 -7.16
CA LEU A 51 -66.04 26.93 -7.80
C LEU A 51 -66.64 25.80 -8.57
N SER A 52 -66.52 25.86 -9.91
CA SER A 52 -67.00 24.83 -10.81
C SER A 52 -66.56 23.46 -10.31
N PHE A 53 -67.42 22.43 -10.41
CA PHE A 53 -67.09 21.05 -9.97
C PHE A 53 -65.80 20.55 -10.57
N THR A 54 -65.40 21.00 -11.73
CA THR A 54 -64.12 20.76 -12.41
C THR A 54 -62.93 21.37 -11.64
N ASN A 55 -63.05 22.60 -11.09
CA ASN A 55 -62.02 23.27 -10.32
C ASN A 55 -61.80 22.60 -8.95
N LYS A 56 -62.87 22.09 -8.34
CA LYS A 56 -62.81 21.32 -7.07
C LYS A 56 -62.07 20.00 -7.27
N LYS A 57 -62.35 19.29 -8.38
CA LYS A 57 -61.67 18.03 -8.74
C LYS A 57 -60.18 18.28 -9.09
N LEU A 58 -59.85 19.36 -9.78
CA LEU A 58 -58.51 19.77 -10.11
C LEU A 58 -57.72 20.13 -8.84
N GLY A 59 -58.30 20.89 -7.91
CA GLY A 59 -57.72 21.22 -6.64
C GLY A 59 -57.34 19.98 -5.80
N SER A 60 -58.26 19.01 -5.71
CA SER A 60 -58.00 17.74 -5.03
C SER A 60 -56.86 16.92 -5.67
N ASN A 61 -56.78 16.94 -6.99
CA ASN A 61 -55.67 16.29 -7.70
C ASN A 61 -54.35 16.97 -7.45
N ILE A 62 -54.31 18.31 -7.38
CA ILE A 62 -53.11 19.09 -7.04
C ILE A 62 -52.64 18.77 -5.60
N GLU A 63 -53.56 18.75 -4.63
CA GLU A 63 -53.21 18.36 -3.24
C GLU A 63 -52.60 16.97 -3.17
N LYS A 64 -53.14 16.00 -3.92
CA LYS A 64 -52.57 14.66 -4.00
C LYS A 64 -51.17 14.68 -4.57
N SER A 65 -50.96 15.41 -5.66
CA SER A 65 -49.64 15.57 -6.29
C SER A 65 -48.64 16.26 -5.36
N VAL A 66 -49.05 17.24 -4.57
CA VAL A 66 -48.20 17.89 -3.56
C VAL A 66 -47.78 16.91 -2.46
N LYS A 67 -48.69 16.06 -1.98
CA LYS A 67 -48.34 15.01 -0.99
C LYS A 67 -47.33 14.00 -1.56
N ASP A 68 -47.52 13.61 -2.83
CA ASP A 68 -46.58 12.71 -3.49
C ASP A 68 -45.23 13.37 -3.70
N LEU A 69 -45.19 14.65 -4.07
CA LEU A 69 -43.93 15.43 -4.15
C LEU A 69 -43.22 15.52 -2.80
N GLN A 70 -43.94 15.75 -1.70
CA GLN A 70 -43.40 15.77 -0.36
C GLN A 70 -42.77 14.42 0.01
N ARG A 71 -43.46 13.29 -0.28
CA ARG A 71 -42.90 11.95 -0.07
C ARG A 71 -41.65 11.74 -0.89
N CYS A 72 -41.64 12.16 -2.15
CA CYS A 72 -40.46 12.08 -3.02
C CYS A 72 -39.28 12.89 -2.46
N THR A 73 -39.54 14.11 -2.00
CA THR A 73 -38.50 14.97 -1.40
C THR A 73 -37.87 14.33 -0.16
N VAL A 74 -38.71 13.75 0.73
CA VAL A 74 -38.18 13.03 1.92
C VAL A 74 -37.35 11.80 1.52
N SER A 75 -37.81 11.05 0.52
CA SER A 75 -37.10 9.89 -0.01
C SER A 75 -35.75 10.29 -0.61
N LEU A 76 -35.69 11.36 -1.37
CA LEU A 76 -34.44 11.89 -1.95
C LEU A 76 -33.44 12.31 -0.88
N ALA A 77 -33.90 12.99 0.18
CA ALA A 77 -33.05 13.35 1.32
C ALA A 77 -32.46 12.11 2.02
N ARG A 78 -33.30 11.07 2.19
CA ARG A 78 -32.84 9.79 2.74
C ARG A 78 -31.78 9.12 1.84
N TYR A 79 -32.01 9.11 0.53
CA TYR A 79 -31.02 8.54 -0.41
C TYR A 79 -29.70 9.28 -0.41
N GLN A 80 -29.70 10.61 -0.24
CA GLN A 80 -28.46 11.39 -0.09
C GLN A 80 -27.65 10.93 1.12
N VAL A 81 -28.29 10.65 2.25
CA VAL A 81 -27.62 10.13 3.46
C VAL A 81 -27.06 8.73 3.19
N LEU A 82 -27.87 7.84 2.60
CA LEU A 82 -27.40 6.48 2.28
C LEU A 82 -26.21 6.48 1.33
N VAL A 83 -26.23 7.30 0.28
CA VAL A 83 -25.09 7.41 -0.64
C VAL A 83 -23.84 7.87 0.09
N LYS A 84 -23.96 8.86 0.99
CA LYS A 84 -22.83 9.33 1.77
C LYS A 84 -22.26 8.23 2.67
N GLU A 85 -23.12 7.51 3.39
CA GLU A 85 -22.70 6.41 4.27
C GLU A 85 -22.00 5.29 3.50
N GLU A 86 -22.56 4.89 2.35
CA GLU A 86 -21.97 3.88 1.47
C GLU A 86 -20.59 4.31 0.92
N VAL A 87 -20.48 5.58 0.50
CA VAL A 87 -19.20 6.12 0.01
C VAL A 87 -18.18 6.16 1.14
N ASP A 88 -18.54 6.62 2.32
CA ASP A 88 -17.64 6.69 3.47
C ASP A 88 -17.17 5.28 3.90
N ALA A 89 -18.08 4.30 3.90
CA ALA A 89 -17.74 2.90 4.16
C ALA A 89 -16.80 2.32 3.09
N SER A 90 -17.05 2.62 1.82
CA SER A 90 -16.20 2.17 0.71
C SER A 90 -14.80 2.79 0.77
N ILE A 91 -14.70 4.08 1.10
CA ILE A 91 -13.41 4.75 1.32
C ILE A 91 -12.63 4.10 2.46
N LYS A 92 -13.30 3.79 3.58
CA LYS A 92 -12.68 3.10 4.71
C LYS A 92 -12.14 1.73 4.31
N LYS A 93 -12.94 0.94 3.59
CA LYS A 93 -12.55 -0.38 3.08
C LYS A 93 -11.37 -0.30 2.13
N MET A 94 -11.38 0.67 1.21
CA MET A 94 -10.27 0.91 0.29
C MET A 94 -8.98 1.23 1.04
N LYS A 95 -9.01 2.16 2.00
CA LYS A 95 -7.84 2.52 2.81
C LYS A 95 -7.29 1.34 3.60
N GLN A 96 -8.17 0.49 4.14
CA GLN A 96 -7.78 -0.71 4.87
C GLN A 96 -7.06 -1.71 3.94
N ALA A 97 -7.61 -1.97 2.75
CA ALA A 97 -6.99 -2.88 1.78
C ALA A 97 -5.59 -2.42 1.36
N PHE A 98 -5.39 -1.13 1.12
CA PHE A 98 -4.06 -0.59 0.80
C PHE A 98 -3.10 -0.64 1.98
N ALA A 99 -3.57 -0.43 3.21
CA ALA A 99 -2.75 -0.59 4.41
C ALA A 99 -2.29 -2.05 4.61
N GLU A 100 -3.17 -3.02 4.35
CA GLU A 100 -2.84 -4.45 4.38
C GLU A 100 -1.80 -4.82 3.31
N LEU A 101 -1.94 -4.30 2.08
CA LEU A 101 -0.96 -4.50 1.02
C LEU A 101 0.42 -3.93 1.40
N GLN A 102 0.44 -2.74 1.98
CA GLN A 102 1.67 -2.11 2.44
C GLN A 102 2.35 -2.93 3.54
N SER A 103 1.58 -3.40 4.54
CA SER A 103 2.11 -4.26 5.60
C SER A 103 2.67 -5.57 5.03
N CYS A 104 1.94 -6.24 4.15
CA CYS A 104 2.38 -7.46 3.49
C CYS A 104 3.68 -7.27 2.70
N SER A 105 3.82 -6.13 2.01
CA SER A 105 5.05 -5.79 1.28
C SER A 105 6.25 -5.61 2.22
N MET A 106 6.06 -4.91 3.34
CA MET A 106 7.10 -4.70 4.34
C MET A 106 7.50 -6.02 5.02
N ASP A 107 6.54 -6.87 5.36
CA ASP A 107 6.81 -8.18 5.97
C ASP A 107 7.61 -9.08 5.01
N ARG A 108 7.28 -9.03 3.71
CA ARG A 108 8.04 -9.78 2.70
C ARG A 108 9.46 -9.26 2.53
N GLU A 109 9.66 -7.94 2.55
CA GLU A 109 11.00 -7.33 2.52
C GLU A 109 11.86 -7.81 3.69
N VAL A 110 11.32 -7.76 4.92
CA VAL A 110 12.03 -8.24 6.12
C VAL A 110 12.38 -9.73 6.01
N ALA A 111 11.45 -10.56 5.51
CA ALA A 111 11.69 -11.99 5.32
C ALA A 111 12.81 -12.24 4.29
N LEU A 112 12.80 -11.52 3.17
CA LEU A 112 13.86 -11.63 2.15
C LEU A 112 15.22 -11.18 2.65
N LEU A 113 15.28 -10.10 3.43
CA LEU A 113 16.52 -9.65 4.06
C LEU A 113 17.08 -10.70 5.02
N ALA A 114 16.22 -11.34 5.82
CA ALA A 114 16.65 -12.42 6.71
C ALA A 114 17.15 -13.64 5.94
N GLU A 115 16.52 -14.00 4.81
CA GLU A 115 17.00 -15.06 3.91
C GLU A 115 18.39 -14.72 3.34
N MET A 116 18.60 -13.48 2.90
CA MET A 116 19.90 -13.01 2.39
C MET A 116 20.99 -13.05 3.45
N ASP A 117 20.70 -12.63 4.67
CA ASP A 117 21.65 -12.71 5.79
C ASP A 117 22.01 -14.14 6.14
N LYS A 118 21.06 -15.07 6.09
CA LYS A 118 21.28 -16.49 6.29
C LYS A 118 22.22 -17.06 5.23
N VAL A 119 21.95 -16.82 3.95
CA VAL A 119 22.81 -17.28 2.83
C VAL A 119 24.20 -16.71 2.94
N LYS A 120 24.34 -15.42 3.27
CA LYS A 120 25.64 -14.77 3.52
C LYS A 120 26.40 -15.44 4.66
N SER A 121 25.72 -15.73 5.77
CA SER A 121 26.35 -16.40 6.92
C SER A 121 26.84 -17.80 6.56
N GLU A 122 26.02 -18.60 5.91
CA GLU A 122 26.34 -19.96 5.48
C GLU A 122 27.53 -19.97 4.48
N ALA A 123 27.50 -19.10 3.47
CA ALA A 123 28.58 -18.98 2.51
C ALA A 123 29.89 -18.54 3.17
N THR A 124 29.83 -17.59 4.11
CA THR A 124 30.98 -17.11 4.86
C THR A 124 31.57 -18.21 5.74
N GLU A 125 30.73 -19.02 6.40
CA GLU A 125 31.18 -20.16 7.23
C GLU A 125 31.90 -21.20 6.39
N ILE A 126 31.36 -21.57 5.22
CA ILE A 126 32.00 -22.49 4.28
C ILE A 126 33.38 -21.96 3.87
N LEU A 127 33.48 -20.69 3.45
CA LEU A 127 34.72 -20.07 3.02
C LEU A 127 35.75 -20.02 4.16
N LEU A 128 35.35 -19.67 5.38
CA LEU A 128 36.23 -19.67 6.55
C LEU A 128 36.74 -21.06 6.90
N SER A 129 35.87 -22.08 6.79
CA SER A 129 36.24 -23.48 6.96
C SER A 129 37.30 -23.91 5.95
N CYS A 130 37.08 -23.56 4.66
CA CYS A 130 38.03 -23.80 3.58
C CYS A 130 39.39 -23.09 3.83
N GLN A 131 39.36 -21.82 4.26
CA GLN A 131 40.59 -21.08 4.60
C GLN A 131 41.36 -21.72 5.75
N LYS A 132 40.64 -22.21 6.79
CA LYS A 132 41.29 -22.94 7.91
C LYS A 132 41.98 -24.20 7.43
N LYS A 133 41.29 -25.00 6.57
CA LYS A 133 41.86 -26.23 5.99
C LYS A 133 43.05 -25.94 5.10
N ALA A 134 43.01 -24.89 4.26
CA ALA A 134 44.11 -24.44 3.44
C ALA A 134 45.34 -24.04 4.27
N LYS A 135 45.14 -23.26 5.36
CA LYS A 135 46.20 -22.86 6.27
C LYS A 135 46.83 -24.06 6.99
N LEU A 136 46.02 -25.06 7.34
CA LEU A 136 46.52 -26.28 7.96
C LEU A 136 47.39 -27.08 6.99
N LEU A 137 46.91 -27.33 5.77
CA LEU A 137 47.68 -28.01 4.72
C LEU A 137 48.99 -27.28 4.42
N LYS A 138 48.94 -25.93 4.31
CA LYS A 138 50.17 -25.13 4.14
C LYS A 138 51.16 -25.31 5.27
N LYS A 139 50.70 -25.30 6.54
CA LYS A 139 51.54 -25.52 7.71
C LYS A 139 52.22 -26.89 7.70
N MET A 140 51.52 -27.92 7.18
CA MET A 140 52.12 -29.25 7.04
C MET A 140 53.20 -29.28 5.96
N THR A 141 53.10 -28.44 4.91
CA THR A 141 54.18 -28.34 3.90
C THR A 141 55.41 -27.58 4.39
N ASP A 142 55.37 -26.86 5.50
CA ASP A 142 56.51 -26.14 6.03
C ASP A 142 57.48 -27.07 6.84
N VAL A 143 57.08 -28.36 7.08
CA VAL A 143 57.86 -29.32 7.88
C VAL A 143 58.08 -30.67 7.13
N PRO A 144 58.46 -30.67 5.84
CA PRO A 144 58.56 -31.91 5.07
C PRO A 144 59.74 -32.80 5.51
N VAL A 145 60.76 -32.24 6.12
CA VAL A 145 62.00 -32.95 6.50
C VAL A 145 61.78 -34.00 7.60
N ARG A 146 60.64 -33.97 8.28
CA ARG A 146 60.29 -34.90 9.37
C ARG A 146 59.21 -35.92 8.98
N MET A 147 58.75 -35.91 7.73
CA MET A 147 57.69 -36.79 7.25
C MET A 147 58.29 -38.03 6.57
N SER A 148 57.62 -39.16 6.74
CA SER A 148 57.90 -40.34 5.94
C SER A 148 57.44 -40.16 4.49
N GLU A 149 57.94 -41.00 3.60
CA GLU A 149 57.55 -40.98 2.18
C GLU A 149 56.03 -41.17 2.00
N GLU A 150 55.44 -42.08 2.78
CA GLU A 150 53.99 -42.34 2.78
C GLU A 150 53.21 -41.09 3.23
N GLN A 151 53.62 -40.39 4.27
CA GLN A 151 53.00 -39.16 4.74
C GLN A 151 53.10 -38.03 3.71
N LEU A 152 54.19 -37.95 2.96
CA LEU A 152 54.32 -36.97 1.85
C LEU A 152 53.39 -37.26 0.70
N VAL A 153 53.19 -38.53 0.35
CA VAL A 153 52.24 -38.96 -0.68
C VAL A 153 50.81 -38.63 -0.26
N GLU A 154 50.45 -38.91 0.99
CA GLU A 154 49.14 -38.60 1.53
C GLU A 154 48.86 -37.08 1.55
N LEU A 155 49.80 -36.28 2.05
CA LEU A 155 49.70 -34.83 2.05
C LEU A 155 49.53 -34.25 0.63
N ARG A 156 50.27 -34.80 -0.34
CA ARG A 156 50.12 -34.40 -1.73
C ARG A 156 48.75 -34.72 -2.28
N ALA A 157 48.18 -35.87 -1.94
CA ALA A 157 46.82 -36.26 -2.34
C ALA A 157 45.79 -35.33 -1.71
N ASP A 158 45.90 -35.01 -0.44
CA ASP A 158 45.04 -34.08 0.27
C ASP A 158 45.04 -32.68 -0.32
N ILE A 159 46.22 -32.14 -0.62
CA ILE A 159 46.34 -30.84 -1.30
C ILE A 159 45.68 -30.88 -2.67
N LYS A 160 45.90 -31.93 -3.46
CA LYS A 160 45.31 -32.08 -4.79
C LYS A 160 43.76 -32.15 -4.73
N ASN A 161 43.24 -32.93 -3.80
CA ASN A 161 41.81 -33.05 -3.58
C ASN A 161 41.24 -31.71 -3.13
N PHE A 162 41.84 -31.05 -2.16
CA PHE A 162 41.42 -29.75 -1.69
C PHE A 162 41.32 -28.71 -2.82
N VAL A 163 42.36 -28.63 -3.67
CA VAL A 163 42.39 -27.68 -4.80
C VAL A 163 41.35 -28.03 -5.83
N SER A 164 41.12 -29.32 -6.10
CA SER A 164 40.08 -29.74 -7.08
C SER A 164 38.67 -29.42 -6.64
N GLU A 165 38.40 -29.47 -5.33
CA GLU A 165 37.07 -29.11 -4.75
C GLU A 165 36.78 -27.59 -4.87
N ARG A 166 37.85 -26.75 -4.97
CA ARG A 166 37.71 -25.29 -5.03
C ARG A 166 37.23 -24.74 -6.38
N LYS A 167 37.08 -25.58 -7.41
CA LYS A 167 36.57 -25.15 -8.73
C LYS A 167 35.16 -24.53 -8.68
N TYR A 168 34.39 -24.88 -7.66
CA TYR A 168 33.02 -24.42 -7.47
C TYR A 168 32.88 -23.25 -6.50
N ASP A 169 34.00 -22.73 -5.94
CA ASP A 169 33.97 -21.64 -4.96
C ASP A 169 33.47 -20.31 -5.57
N GLU A 170 33.61 -20.12 -6.88
CA GLU A 170 33.05 -18.96 -7.59
C GLU A 170 31.52 -18.97 -7.57
N ASP A 171 30.89 -20.12 -7.56
CA ASP A 171 29.44 -20.25 -7.53
C ASP A 171 28.86 -19.81 -6.20
N LEU A 172 29.61 -19.97 -5.08
CA LEU A 172 29.20 -19.48 -3.76
C LEU A 172 29.03 -17.96 -3.73
N GLY A 173 29.81 -17.21 -4.52
CA GLY A 173 29.69 -15.74 -4.61
C GLY A 173 28.50 -15.26 -5.47
N ARG A 174 27.87 -16.18 -6.24
CA ARG A 174 26.78 -15.85 -7.15
C ARG A 174 25.42 -16.33 -6.69
N VAL A 175 25.34 -17.13 -5.63
CA VAL A 175 24.10 -17.76 -5.15
C VAL A 175 23.13 -16.77 -4.53
N ALA A 176 23.62 -15.68 -3.96
CA ALA A 176 22.80 -14.69 -3.23
C ALA A 176 22.36 -13.55 -4.16
N GLN A 177 21.51 -13.85 -5.14
CA GLN A 177 20.96 -12.83 -6.05
C GLN A 177 19.46 -12.68 -5.80
N PHE A 178 19.02 -11.45 -5.55
CA PHE A 178 17.60 -11.13 -5.54
C PHE A 178 17.10 -10.92 -6.98
N THR A 179 16.04 -11.65 -7.34
CA THR A 179 15.36 -11.50 -8.62
C THR A 179 13.88 -11.28 -8.38
N CYS A 180 13.28 -10.35 -9.11
CA CYS A 180 11.86 -10.09 -9.02
C CYS A 180 11.30 -9.60 -10.36
N ASP A 181 10.02 -9.82 -10.59
CA ASP A 181 9.25 -9.24 -11.70
C ASP A 181 8.43 -8.07 -11.17
N ILE A 182 9.08 -6.92 -11.03
CA ILE A 182 8.45 -5.71 -10.51
C ILE A 182 7.39 -5.16 -11.47
N GLU A 183 7.53 -5.37 -12.77
CA GLU A 183 6.58 -4.84 -13.75
C GLU A 183 5.24 -5.57 -13.72
N THR A 184 5.24 -6.88 -13.54
CA THR A 184 4.00 -7.64 -13.32
C THR A 184 3.33 -7.24 -12.00
N LEU A 185 4.10 -7.01 -10.94
CA LEU A 185 3.55 -6.56 -9.66
C LEU A 185 2.90 -5.18 -9.79
N LYS A 186 3.55 -4.22 -10.44
CA LYS A 186 2.99 -2.89 -10.71
C LYS A 186 1.68 -2.97 -11.48
N LYS A 187 1.62 -3.76 -12.56
CA LYS A 187 0.40 -3.96 -13.35
C LYS A 187 -0.75 -4.51 -12.51
N ASN A 188 -0.46 -5.45 -11.61
CA ASN A 188 -1.46 -6.02 -10.71
C ASN A 188 -1.99 -4.97 -9.72
N ILE A 189 -1.11 -4.10 -9.22
CA ILE A 189 -1.49 -2.98 -8.33
C ILE A 189 -2.30 -1.94 -9.10
N ASP A 190 -1.91 -1.57 -10.33
CA ASP A 190 -2.62 -0.60 -11.17
C ASP A 190 -4.05 -1.03 -11.49
N SER A 191 -4.29 -2.34 -11.62
CA SER A 191 -5.62 -2.92 -11.86
C SER A 191 -6.38 -3.30 -10.59
N PHE A 192 -5.79 -3.05 -9.40
CA PHE A 192 -6.36 -3.48 -8.13
C PHE A 192 -7.53 -2.60 -7.70
N GLY A 193 -8.68 -3.22 -7.48
CA GLY A 193 -9.88 -2.56 -7.00
C GLY A 193 -10.74 -1.97 -8.12
N GLN A 194 -12.04 -1.84 -7.85
CA GLN A 194 -13.01 -1.27 -8.77
C GLN A 194 -14.03 -0.41 -8.02
N VAL A 195 -14.37 0.71 -8.60
CA VAL A 195 -15.42 1.59 -8.09
C VAL A 195 -16.63 1.49 -9.02
N SER A 196 -17.79 1.14 -8.45
CA SER A 196 -19.05 1.11 -9.18
C SER A 196 -19.59 2.53 -9.40
N HIS A 197 -20.01 2.83 -10.61
CA HIS A 197 -20.65 4.09 -10.94
C HIS A 197 -22.17 3.91 -11.01
N PRO A 198 -22.99 4.91 -10.58
CA PRO A 198 -24.42 4.87 -10.78
C PRO A 198 -24.73 4.79 -12.28
N LYS A 199 -25.65 3.90 -12.64
CA LYS A 199 -26.15 3.86 -14.01
C LYS A 199 -27.01 5.09 -14.23
N ASN A 200 -26.61 5.97 -15.13
CA ASN A 200 -27.51 7.00 -15.65
C ASN A 200 -28.59 6.30 -16.45
N SER A 201 -29.81 6.32 -15.91
CA SER A 201 -30.99 5.85 -16.60
C SER A 201 -31.50 6.93 -17.55
#